data_42fa48b0e0b85bc0b7558ef135710516
#
_entry.id   42fa48b0e0b85bc0b7558ef135710516
#
_cell.length_a   1.000
_cell.length_b   1.000
_cell.length_c   1.000
_cell.angle_alpha   90.00
_cell.angle_beta   90.00
_cell.angle_gamma   90.00
#
_symmetry.space_group_name_H-M   'P 1'
#
loop_
_entity.id
_entity.type
_entity.pdbx_description
1 polymer ?
#
loop_
_entity_poly.entity_id
_entity_poly.type
_entity_poly.pdbx_seq_one_letter_code
_entity_poly.pdbx_strand_id
1 'polypeptide(L)'
;MSDNNSIFEPAIDEKVEILQNVDKIYIDSLRAAGLYDQVWQAGAVLLPVKSVGVMGDERTYESCVALRAVTSTDGMTADWVHLPYEFLANVSNDIINKVKGVNRVVYDISSKPPATIEWE
;
A
#
# COMPACT_ATOMS: atom_id res chain seq x y z
N MET A 1 14.06 -26.29 -5.07
CA MET A 1 13.57 -25.91 -4.68
C MET A 1 13.27 -25.53 -3.85
N SER A 2 13.15 -25.55 -3.81
CA SER A 2 12.68 -25.27 -3.08
C SER A 2 12.18 -25.04 -2.42
N ASP A 3 11.92 -24.98 -2.20
CA ASP A 3 11.31 -24.81 -1.53
C ASP A 3 10.63 -24.68 -0.93
N ASN A 4 10.28 -24.81 -0.90
CA ASN A 4 9.43 -24.86 -0.40
C ASN A 4 8.83 -24.38 0.33
N ASN A 5 8.96 -24.38 -0.04
CA ASN A 5 8.45 -23.93 1.05
C ASN A 5 7.02 -23.57 1.20
N SER A 6 6.48 -23.48 2.16
CA SER A 6 5.12 -23.17 2.52
C SER A 6 4.76 -21.70 2.43
N ILE A 7 5.71 -20.86 2.13
CA ILE A 7 5.52 -19.41 2.01
C ILE A 7 5.56 -19.03 0.55
N PHE A 8 4.51 -18.36 0.09
CA PHE A 8 4.43 -17.89 -1.28
C PHE A 8 5.41 -16.74 -1.49
N GLU A 9 6.27 -16.89 -2.50
CA GLU A 9 7.22 -15.85 -2.90
C GLU A 9 6.98 -15.51 -4.35
N PRO A 10 6.29 -14.41 -4.64
CA PRO A 10 6.02 -14.07 -6.04
C PRO A 10 7.30 -13.71 -6.79
N ALA A 11 7.32 -14.00 -8.06
CA ALA A 11 8.39 -13.57 -8.95
C ALA A 11 8.43 -12.03 -9.02
N ILE A 12 9.56 -11.48 -9.49
CA ILE A 12 9.71 -10.04 -9.61
C ILE A 12 8.61 -9.43 -10.48
N ASP A 13 8.27 -10.09 -11.60
CA ASP A 13 7.22 -9.60 -12.49
C ASP A 13 5.87 -9.57 -11.78
N GLU A 14 5.60 -10.57 -10.95
CA GLU A 14 4.37 -10.61 -10.18
C GLU A 14 4.33 -9.51 -9.13
N LYS A 15 5.47 -9.23 -8.51
CA LYS A 15 5.55 -8.15 -7.53
C LYS A 15 5.29 -6.79 -8.17
N VAL A 16 5.83 -6.56 -9.35
CA VAL A 16 5.60 -5.33 -10.09
C VAL A 16 4.12 -5.21 -10.46
N GLU A 17 3.51 -6.30 -10.93
CA GLU A 17 2.10 -6.30 -11.28
C GLU A 17 1.22 -6.02 -10.07
N ILE A 18 1.52 -6.64 -8.93
CA ILE A 18 0.79 -6.40 -7.69
C ILE A 18 0.86 -4.92 -7.34
N LEU A 19 2.05 -4.35 -7.36
CA LEU A 19 2.25 -2.95 -6.99
C LEU A 19 1.54 -2.01 -7.95
N GLN A 20 1.58 -2.29 -9.25
CA GLN A 20 0.90 -1.47 -10.24
C GLN A 20 -0.61 -1.50 -10.02
N ASN A 21 -1.17 -2.67 -9.73
CA ASN A 21 -2.60 -2.81 -9.48
C ASN A 21 -3.02 -2.09 -8.21
N VAL A 22 -2.24 -2.21 -7.15
CA VAL A 22 -2.50 -1.50 -5.90
C VAL A 22 -2.46 0.01 -6.11
N ASP A 23 -1.41 0.47 -6.79
CA ASP A 23 -1.21 1.89 -7.03
C ASP A 23 -2.37 2.47 -7.85
N LYS A 24 -2.81 1.74 -8.88
CA LYS A 24 -3.92 2.19 -9.71
C LYS A 24 -5.20 2.33 -8.91
N ILE A 25 -5.53 1.33 -8.09
CA ILE A 25 -6.74 1.40 -7.25
C ILE A 25 -6.65 2.59 -6.31
N TYR A 26 -5.50 2.77 -5.69
CA TYR A 26 -5.31 3.84 -4.71
C TYR A 26 -5.46 5.22 -5.37
N ILE A 27 -4.74 5.47 -6.46
CA ILE A 27 -4.77 6.76 -7.14
C ILE A 27 -6.15 7.04 -7.72
N ASP A 28 -6.78 6.04 -8.36
CA ASP A 28 -8.12 6.20 -8.89
C ASP A 28 -9.13 6.52 -7.79
N SER A 29 -8.97 5.89 -6.62
CA SER A 29 -9.84 6.15 -5.48
C SER A 29 -9.66 7.56 -4.93
N LEU A 30 -8.40 8.03 -4.86
CA LEU A 30 -8.11 9.40 -4.44
C LEU A 30 -8.77 10.41 -5.36
N ARG A 31 -8.70 10.17 -6.66
CA ARG A 31 -9.31 11.06 -7.64
C ARG A 31 -10.83 11.04 -7.54
N ALA A 32 -11.41 9.85 -7.43
CA ALA A 32 -12.85 9.71 -7.35
C ALA A 32 -13.42 10.38 -6.09
N ALA A 33 -12.67 10.38 -5.01
CA ALA A 33 -13.09 11.00 -3.75
C ALA A 33 -12.79 12.51 -3.70
N GLY A 34 -12.15 13.06 -4.73
CA GLY A 34 -11.79 14.47 -4.76
C GLY A 34 -10.65 14.83 -3.83
N LEU A 35 -9.82 13.86 -3.46
CA LEU A 35 -8.73 14.05 -2.52
C LEU A 35 -7.37 14.21 -3.18
N TYR A 36 -7.27 13.90 -4.47
CA TYR A 36 -5.99 13.85 -5.15
C TYR A 36 -5.29 15.21 -5.17
N ASP A 37 -6.05 16.29 -5.31
CA ASP A 37 -5.49 17.64 -5.37
C ASP A 37 -4.90 18.11 -4.04
N GLN A 38 -5.22 17.44 -2.94
CA GLN A 38 -4.71 17.79 -1.63
C GLN A 38 -3.36 17.13 -1.35
N VAL A 39 -2.90 16.30 -2.27
CA VAL A 39 -1.73 15.48 -2.07
C VAL A 39 -0.62 15.95 -3.00
N TRP A 40 0.57 16.19 -2.42
CA TRP A 40 1.75 16.52 -3.21
C TRP A 40 2.32 15.27 -3.87
N GLN A 41 2.34 14.16 -3.15
CA GLN A 41 2.82 12.89 -3.67
C GLN A 41 2.09 11.76 -2.98
N ALA A 42 1.67 10.79 -3.75
CA ALA A 42 0.99 9.59 -3.22
C ALA A 42 1.51 8.37 -3.96
N GLY A 43 1.46 7.23 -3.29
CA GLY A 43 1.86 5.97 -3.91
C GLY A 43 1.77 4.82 -2.95
N ALA A 44 2.14 3.66 -3.44
CA ALA A 44 2.13 2.42 -2.68
C ALA A 44 3.52 1.80 -2.67
N VAL A 45 3.81 1.08 -1.59
CA VAL A 45 5.07 0.36 -1.43
C VAL A 45 4.73 -1.08 -1.08
N LEU A 46 5.36 -2.01 -1.77
CA LEU A 46 5.23 -3.43 -1.44
C LEU A 46 6.29 -3.75 -0.39
N LEU A 47 5.84 -4.13 0.80
CA LEU A 47 6.76 -4.36 1.91
C LEU A 47 7.44 -5.72 1.75
N PRO A 48 8.72 -5.84 2.14
CA PRO A 48 9.47 -7.09 2.00
C PRO A 48 9.17 -8.07 3.14
N VAL A 49 7.91 -8.18 3.53
CA VAL A 49 7.48 -9.10 4.58
C VAL A 49 6.20 -9.78 4.15
N LYS A 50 5.98 -10.97 4.65
CA LYS A 50 4.75 -11.69 4.45
C LYS A 50 3.82 -11.46 5.62
N SER A 51 2.56 -11.31 5.31
CA SER A 51 1.52 -11.07 6.31
C SER A 51 0.63 -12.30 6.40
N VAL A 52 0.27 -12.65 7.62
CA VAL A 52 -0.65 -13.75 7.86
C VAL A 52 -2.06 -13.23 7.73
N GLY A 53 -2.87 -13.93 6.95
CA GLY A 53 -4.29 -13.66 6.83
C GLY A 53 -5.08 -14.94 7.03
N VAL A 54 -6.39 -14.80 7.11
CA VAL A 54 -7.27 -15.95 7.23
C VAL A 54 -8.34 -15.84 6.16
N MET A 55 -8.53 -16.92 5.42
CA MET A 55 -9.56 -17.02 4.40
C MET A 55 -10.36 -18.27 4.70
N GLY A 56 -11.57 -18.11 5.25
CA GLY A 56 -12.30 -19.23 5.78
C GLY A 56 -11.55 -19.86 6.95
N ASP A 57 -11.23 -21.14 6.83
CA ASP A 57 -10.50 -21.88 7.87
C ASP A 57 -9.00 -21.93 7.61
N GLU A 58 -8.53 -21.29 6.53
CA GLU A 58 -7.13 -21.40 6.14
C GLU A 58 -6.37 -20.11 6.40
N ARG A 59 -5.12 -20.27 6.81
CA ARG A 59 -4.19 -19.16 6.90
C ARG A 59 -3.55 -18.91 5.56
N THR A 60 -3.38 -17.64 5.23
CA THR A 60 -2.67 -17.25 4.01
C THR A 60 -1.42 -16.48 4.40
N TYR A 61 -0.40 -16.56 3.53
CA TYR A 61 0.85 -15.83 3.70
C TYR A 61 1.05 -15.03 2.43
N GLU A 62 0.62 -13.78 2.47
CA GLU A 62 0.63 -12.94 1.30
C GLU A 62 1.29 -11.61 1.62
N SER A 63 1.32 -10.73 0.64
CA SER A 63 2.05 -9.49 0.78
C SER A 63 1.29 -8.44 1.57
N CYS A 64 2.05 -7.56 2.20
CA CYS A 64 1.56 -6.36 2.85
C CYS A 64 1.99 -5.17 2.01
N VAL A 65 1.07 -4.23 1.77
CA VAL A 65 1.41 -2.99 1.08
C VAL A 65 1.20 -1.81 2.00
N ALA A 66 2.05 -0.80 1.85
CA ALA A 66 1.91 0.46 2.56
C ALA A 66 1.45 1.52 1.56
N LEU A 67 0.42 2.24 1.93
CA LEU A 67 -0.03 3.41 1.17
C LEU A 67 0.57 4.64 1.83
N ARG A 68 0.90 5.63 1.03
CA ARG A 68 1.36 6.90 1.56
C ARG A 68 0.78 8.04 0.76
N ALA A 69 0.61 9.16 1.42
CA ALA A 69 0.23 10.42 0.81
C ALA A 69 0.84 11.52 1.65
N VAL A 70 1.56 12.42 1.01
CA VAL A 70 2.24 13.50 1.72
C VAL A 70 1.91 14.83 1.09
N THR A 71 1.99 15.87 1.91
CA THR A 71 1.91 17.24 1.47
C THR A 71 3.20 17.96 1.85
N SER A 72 3.59 18.95 1.05
CA SER A 72 4.81 19.69 1.29
C SER A 72 4.66 21.09 0.72
N THR A 73 5.23 22.08 1.39
CA THR A 73 5.24 23.45 0.88
C THR A 73 6.56 23.84 0.25
N ASP A 74 7.64 23.15 0.60
CA ASP A 74 8.98 23.54 0.16
C ASP A 74 9.84 22.36 -0.31
N GLY A 75 9.32 21.14 -0.28
CA GLY A 75 10.06 19.94 -0.67
C GLY A 75 11.07 19.46 0.36
N MET A 76 11.38 20.27 1.36
CA MET A 76 12.34 19.90 2.40
C MET A 76 11.67 19.24 3.60
N THR A 77 10.43 19.64 3.88
CA THR A 77 9.60 19.02 4.92
C THR A 77 8.36 18.47 4.27
N ALA A 78 7.85 17.39 4.82
CA ALA A 78 6.62 16.79 4.32
C ALA A 78 5.85 16.18 5.48
N ASP A 79 4.56 16.38 5.45
CA ASP A 79 3.66 15.77 6.42
C ASP A 79 2.77 14.75 5.72
N TRP A 80 2.42 13.69 6.45
CA TRP A 80 1.46 12.75 5.92
C TRP A 80 0.08 13.40 5.86
N VAL A 81 -0.70 13.01 4.87
CA VAL A 81 -2.04 13.57 4.66
C VAL A 81 -3.03 12.79 5.51
N HIS A 82 -3.87 13.51 6.25
CA HIS A 82 -4.90 12.92 7.09
C HIS A 82 -6.12 12.57 6.22
N LEU A 83 -6.00 11.47 5.48
CA LEU A 83 -7.13 11.00 4.67
C LEU A 83 -8.26 10.55 5.56
N PRO A 84 -9.53 10.73 5.14
CA PRO A 84 -10.66 10.29 5.96
C PRO A 84 -10.58 8.80 6.28
N TYR A 85 -10.94 8.43 7.49
CA TYR A 85 -10.92 7.03 7.92
C TYR A 85 -11.77 6.16 7.01
N GLU A 86 -12.94 6.67 6.60
CA GLU A 86 -13.82 5.95 5.71
C GLU A 86 -13.16 5.68 4.35
N PHE A 87 -12.41 6.66 3.84
CA PHE A 87 -11.67 6.48 2.60
C PHE A 87 -10.62 5.38 2.75
N LEU A 88 -9.86 5.42 3.84
CA LEU A 88 -8.81 4.43 4.09
C LEU A 88 -9.41 3.02 4.23
N ALA A 89 -10.53 2.90 4.93
CA ALA A 89 -11.20 1.61 5.08
C ALA A 89 -11.67 1.07 3.73
N ASN A 90 -12.27 1.93 2.92
CA ASN A 90 -12.81 1.51 1.62
C ASN A 90 -11.72 1.12 0.65
N VAL A 91 -10.64 1.91 0.57
CA VAL A 91 -9.55 1.60 -0.36
C VAL A 91 -8.81 0.34 0.07
N SER A 92 -8.65 0.14 1.37
CA SER A 92 -8.05 -1.09 1.89
C SER A 92 -8.85 -2.31 1.48
N ASN A 93 -10.17 -2.26 1.65
CA ASN A 93 -11.04 -3.35 1.25
C ASN A 93 -10.99 -3.59 -0.25
N ASP A 94 -10.98 -2.55 -1.04
CA ASP A 94 -10.90 -2.68 -2.50
C ASP A 94 -9.60 -3.35 -2.92
N ILE A 95 -8.49 -2.94 -2.34
CA ILE A 95 -7.19 -3.52 -2.67
C ILE A 95 -7.16 -5.00 -2.32
N ILE A 96 -7.57 -5.34 -1.10
CA ILE A 96 -7.52 -6.73 -0.65
C ILE A 96 -8.45 -7.62 -1.47
N ASN A 97 -9.61 -7.10 -1.84
CA ASN A 97 -10.58 -7.88 -2.61
C ASN A 97 -10.22 -8.02 -4.09
N LYS A 98 -9.53 -7.03 -4.66
CA LYS A 98 -9.29 -6.99 -6.10
C LYS A 98 -7.87 -7.37 -6.50
N VAL A 99 -6.91 -7.23 -5.60
CA VAL A 99 -5.50 -7.53 -5.93
C VAL A 99 -5.12 -8.85 -5.28
N LYS A 100 -4.94 -9.87 -6.12
CA LYS A 100 -4.51 -11.17 -5.64
C LYS A 100 -3.09 -11.08 -5.13
N GLY A 101 -2.84 -11.65 -3.96
CA GLY A 101 -1.51 -11.66 -3.37
C GLY A 101 -1.29 -10.63 -2.28
N VAL A 102 -2.30 -9.81 -1.99
CA VAL A 102 -2.24 -8.81 -0.92
C VAL A 102 -3.30 -9.14 0.11
N ASN A 103 -2.91 -9.26 1.36
CA ASN A 103 -3.86 -9.52 2.44
C ASN A 103 -3.79 -8.49 3.57
N ARG A 104 -2.94 -7.47 3.42
CA ARG A 104 -2.85 -6.42 4.45
C ARG A 104 -2.44 -5.10 3.82
N VAL A 105 -3.10 -4.04 4.25
CA VAL A 105 -2.82 -2.67 3.82
C VAL A 105 -2.54 -1.85 5.06
N VAL A 106 -1.45 -1.08 5.05
CA VAL A 106 -1.12 -0.14 6.11
C VAL A 106 -0.96 1.25 5.50
N TYR A 107 -1.08 2.27 6.34
CA TYR A 107 -0.91 3.66 5.89
C TYR A 107 0.27 4.28 6.61
N ASP A 108 1.19 4.88 5.86
CA ASP A 108 2.40 5.49 6.41
C ASP A 108 2.06 6.86 6.99
N ILE A 109 2.23 7.01 8.30
CA ILE A 109 1.93 8.25 9.01
C ILE A 109 3.21 8.95 9.49
N SER A 110 4.27 8.81 8.73
CA SER A 110 5.57 9.40 9.10
C SER A 110 5.76 10.74 8.40
N SER A 111 6.38 11.66 9.10
CA SER A 111 6.67 13.00 8.58
C SER A 111 8.16 13.11 8.26
N LYS A 112 8.50 13.98 7.33
CA LYS A 112 9.88 14.31 7.00
C LYS A 112 10.21 15.67 7.60
N PRO A 113 11.29 15.80 8.41
CA PRO A 113 12.06 14.73 9.05
C PRO A 113 11.31 14.09 10.20
N PRO A 114 11.71 12.91 10.70
CA PRO A 114 12.96 12.21 10.40
C PRO A 114 12.85 11.22 9.21
N ALA A 115 11.63 10.88 8.77
CA ALA A 115 11.50 9.96 7.64
C ALA A 115 11.78 10.68 6.33
N THR A 116 12.03 9.92 5.29
CA THR A 116 12.12 10.45 3.93
C THR A 116 10.79 10.18 3.22
N ILE A 117 10.57 10.88 2.11
CA ILE A 117 9.38 10.66 1.31
C ILE A 117 9.45 9.28 0.66
N GLU A 118 10.63 8.92 0.17
CA GLU A 118 10.88 7.60 -0.39
C GLU A 118 11.27 6.63 0.71
N TRP A 119 10.96 5.36 0.52
CA TRP A 119 11.24 4.32 1.51
C TRP A 119 12.68 3.81 1.42
N GLU A 120 13.40 4.22 0.39
CA GLU A 120 14.81 3.85 0.27
C GLU A 120 15.66 5.07 0.03
#